data_dcf73b85c1ac85af5f2d9aa93371debb
#
_entry.id   dcf73b85c1ac85af5f2d9aa93371debb
#
_cell.length_a   1.000
_cell.length_b   1.000
_cell.length_c   1.000
_cell.angle_alpha   90.00
_cell.angle_beta   90.00
_cell.angle_gamma   90.00
#
_symmetry.space_group_name_H-M   'P 1'
#
loop_
_entity.id
_entity.type
_entity.pdbx_description
1 polymer ?
#
loop_
_entity_poly.entity_id
_entity_poly.type
_entity_poly.pdbx_seq_one_letter_code
_entity_poly.pdbx_strand_id
1 'polypeptide(L)'
;MKNKFTIVIVLLVSTLLLLAGCGTSKSSGSGSSEDNTFKVGLEAGYAPFNWTQNDDSNGGVKIDGSAEYAGGYDVEIAKKVAEGLGKELVIVKTEWDGLVPALTSGKIDAIIAGMSPTEERKETIDFSDNYYTSNLVMVVKKGNKYEGATSIQDFKGAKVTAQLNTFHYSVIDQIKGVDKKTAMDNFPAMRVALESGIIDGYVSERPEGVSASAANENYVMVEFEEGFKTSADDTAIAVGLKKGSDLTDKINEILSGIAEEERTSIMDDAIKNQPAAK
;
A
#
# COMPACT_ATOMS: atom_id res chain seq x y z
N MET A 1 -0.64 47.24 -70.86
CA MET A 1 -0.54 46.76 -69.49
C MET A 1 -1.89 46.50 -68.79
N LYS A 2 -3.00 46.46 -69.51
CA LYS A 2 -4.37 46.27 -68.94
C LYS A 2 -4.88 44.84 -69.02
N ASN A 3 -4.26 43.94 -69.82
CA ASN A 3 -4.77 42.55 -70.04
C ASN A 3 -4.15 41.48 -69.17
N LYS A 4 -3.05 41.76 -68.43
CA LYS A 4 -2.41 40.78 -67.55
C LYS A 4 -3.05 40.72 -66.15
N PHE A 5 -3.72 41.79 -65.74
CA PHE A 5 -4.37 41.90 -64.42
C PHE A 5 -5.72 41.18 -64.37
N THR A 6 -6.42 41.13 -65.52
CA THR A 6 -7.74 40.52 -65.65
C THR A 6 -7.67 38.94 -65.68
N ILE A 7 -6.57 38.40 -66.21
CA ILE A 7 -6.38 36.95 -66.31
C ILE A 7 -5.99 36.33 -64.90
N VAL A 8 -5.30 37.15 -64.08
CA VAL A 8 -4.92 36.67 -62.70
C VAL A 8 -6.13 36.66 -61.78
N ILE A 9 -7.09 37.55 -61.94
CA ILE A 9 -8.32 37.61 -61.14
C ILE A 9 -9.29 36.49 -61.53
N VAL A 10 -9.34 36.05 -62.77
CA VAL A 10 -10.20 34.96 -63.23
C VAL A 10 -9.65 33.58 -62.78
N LEU A 11 -8.32 33.45 -62.69
CA LEU A 11 -7.72 32.18 -62.18
C LEU A 11 -7.83 32.07 -60.63
N LEU A 12 -7.95 33.15 -59.89
CA LEU A 12 -8.13 33.12 -58.43
C LEU A 12 -9.56 32.80 -57.99
N VAL A 13 -10.57 33.08 -58.84
CA VAL A 13 -11.98 32.81 -58.55
C VAL A 13 -12.37 31.38 -58.88
N SER A 14 -11.66 30.73 -59.83
CA SER A 14 -11.96 29.34 -60.20
C SER A 14 -11.42 28.29 -59.26
N THR A 15 -10.50 28.66 -58.30
CA THR A 15 -9.92 27.74 -57.31
C THR A 15 -10.70 27.70 -55.99
N LEU A 16 -11.71 28.56 -55.80
CA LEU A 16 -12.50 28.64 -54.56
C LEU A 16 -13.79 27.82 -54.54
N LEU A 17 -14.09 27.06 -55.61
CA LEU A 17 -15.38 26.35 -55.76
C LEU A 17 -15.27 24.82 -55.63
N LEU A 18 -14.13 24.26 -55.20
CA LEU A 18 -13.96 22.82 -55.07
C LEU A 18 -13.73 22.32 -53.62
N LEU A 19 -14.04 23.14 -52.59
CA LEU A 19 -13.91 22.78 -51.18
C LEU A 19 -15.25 22.73 -50.41
N ALA A 20 -16.38 22.50 -51.12
CA ALA A 20 -17.65 22.16 -50.48
C ALA A 20 -17.91 20.65 -50.61
N GLY A 21 -16.94 19.84 -50.17
CA GLY A 21 -17.12 18.42 -49.90
C GLY A 21 -17.54 18.29 -48.42
N CYS A 22 -18.86 18.13 -48.19
CA CYS A 22 -19.39 17.73 -46.87
C CYS A 22 -18.82 16.38 -46.50
N GLY A 23 -17.67 16.37 -45.84
CA GLY A 23 -17.25 15.35 -44.96
C GLY A 23 -18.05 15.45 -43.65
N THR A 24 -19.07 14.64 -43.50
CA THR A 24 -19.67 14.37 -42.18
C THR A 24 -18.61 13.73 -41.34
N SER A 25 -17.75 14.59 -40.73
CA SER A 25 -16.96 14.17 -39.60
C SER A 25 -17.97 13.79 -38.52
N LYS A 26 -18.20 12.49 -38.35
CA LYS A 26 -18.65 11.98 -37.06
C LYS A 26 -17.71 12.61 -36.06
N SER A 27 -18.23 13.55 -35.29
CA SER A 27 -17.65 13.93 -34.02
C SER A 27 -17.49 12.61 -33.27
N SER A 28 -16.28 12.04 -33.34
CA SER A 28 -15.85 11.09 -32.35
C SER A 28 -15.88 11.92 -31.07
N GLY A 29 -16.97 11.74 -30.32
CA GLY A 29 -17.00 12.19 -28.95
C GLY A 29 -15.69 11.71 -28.33
N SER A 30 -14.92 12.61 -27.81
CA SER A 30 -13.90 12.34 -26.83
C SER A 30 -14.66 11.76 -25.62
N GLY A 31 -15.08 10.49 -25.73
CA GLY A 31 -15.28 9.68 -24.56
C GLY A 31 -13.90 9.66 -23.94
N SER A 32 -13.75 10.23 -22.76
CA SER A 32 -12.69 9.85 -21.86
C SER A 32 -12.69 8.32 -21.90
N SER A 33 -11.67 7.70 -22.45
CA SER A 33 -11.41 6.29 -22.18
C SER A 33 -11.36 6.25 -20.66
N GLU A 34 -12.39 5.68 -20.03
CA GLU A 34 -12.29 5.35 -18.61
C GLU A 34 -10.96 4.60 -18.50
N ASP A 35 -10.08 5.12 -17.68
CA ASP A 35 -8.79 4.47 -17.45
C ASP A 35 -9.11 3.07 -16.93
N ASN A 36 -8.89 2.04 -17.76
CA ASN A 36 -9.23 0.65 -17.45
C ASN A 36 -8.30 0.09 -16.37
N THR A 37 -7.46 0.91 -15.77
CA THR A 37 -6.52 0.53 -14.72
C THR A 37 -7.07 0.85 -13.33
N PHE A 38 -6.60 0.09 -12.34
CA PHE A 38 -6.78 0.35 -10.92
C PHE A 38 -5.40 0.44 -10.29
N LYS A 39 -4.98 1.67 -9.98
CA LYS A 39 -3.65 1.98 -9.46
C LYS A 39 -3.65 1.88 -7.95
N VAL A 40 -2.94 0.88 -7.43
CA VAL A 40 -2.82 0.63 -5.99
C VAL A 40 -1.43 1.04 -5.50
N GLY A 41 -1.40 1.90 -4.48
CA GLY A 41 -0.18 2.31 -3.78
C GLY A 41 0.13 1.37 -2.61
N LEU A 42 1.41 0.96 -2.51
CA LEU A 42 1.98 0.23 -1.38
C LEU A 42 3.49 0.46 -1.32
N GLU A 43 4.13 0.21 -0.17
CA GLU A 43 5.57 0.47 -0.01
C GLU A 43 6.47 -0.68 -0.52
N ALA A 44 5.91 -1.89 -0.69
CA ALA A 44 6.62 -3.10 -1.08
C ALA A 44 7.85 -3.42 -0.20
N GLY A 45 7.73 -3.16 1.09
CA GLY A 45 8.78 -3.35 2.10
C GLY A 45 8.26 -3.89 3.43
N TYR A 46 7.01 -4.31 3.49
CA TYR A 46 6.29 -4.73 4.71
C TYR A 46 5.77 -6.17 4.59
N ALA A 47 6.68 -7.16 4.54
CA ALA A 47 6.27 -8.56 4.53
C ALA A 47 5.59 -8.96 5.86
N PRO A 48 4.55 -9.80 5.84
CA PRO A 48 3.98 -10.55 4.73
C PRO A 48 2.89 -9.79 3.95
N PHE A 49 2.56 -8.56 4.37
CA PHE A 49 1.54 -7.76 3.69
C PHE A 49 1.95 -7.41 2.26
N ASN A 50 3.13 -6.84 2.07
CA ASN A 50 3.67 -6.53 0.76
C ASN A 50 5.21 -6.51 0.76
N TRP A 51 5.83 -6.99 -0.32
CA TRP A 51 7.27 -7.01 -0.49
C TRP A 51 7.68 -6.85 -1.95
N THR A 52 8.96 -6.55 -2.18
CA THR A 52 9.58 -6.53 -3.51
C THR A 52 10.24 -7.88 -3.82
N GLN A 53 10.05 -8.39 -5.05
CA GLN A 53 10.72 -9.60 -5.58
C GLN A 53 11.16 -9.39 -7.03
N ASN A 54 12.02 -10.29 -7.55
CA ASN A 54 12.67 -10.11 -8.85
C ASN A 54 11.89 -10.64 -10.05
N ASP A 55 10.85 -11.45 -9.81
CA ASP A 55 10.06 -12.12 -10.85
C ASP A 55 8.57 -12.21 -10.44
N ASP A 56 7.76 -12.81 -11.31
CA ASP A 56 6.32 -13.00 -11.12
C ASP A 56 5.96 -14.26 -10.30
N SER A 57 6.94 -14.94 -9.71
CA SER A 57 6.69 -16.10 -8.86
C SER A 57 5.71 -15.76 -7.73
N ASN A 58 4.99 -16.78 -7.22
CA ASN A 58 4.00 -16.61 -6.16
C ASN A 58 2.93 -15.53 -6.46
N GLY A 59 2.63 -15.34 -7.74
CA GLY A 59 1.63 -14.37 -8.16
C GLY A 59 2.07 -12.90 -8.10
N GLY A 60 3.37 -12.62 -8.09
CA GLY A 60 3.90 -11.26 -8.09
C GLY A 60 3.38 -10.41 -9.24
N VAL A 61 3.03 -9.16 -8.95
CA VAL A 61 2.55 -8.17 -9.93
C VAL A 61 3.69 -7.18 -10.21
N LYS A 62 3.91 -6.90 -11.49
CA LYS A 62 4.97 -5.96 -11.88
C LYS A 62 4.71 -4.57 -11.31
N ILE A 63 5.74 -3.99 -10.70
CA ILE A 63 5.69 -2.62 -10.18
C ILE A 63 5.83 -1.65 -11.35
N ASP A 64 4.93 -0.66 -11.42
CA ASP A 64 4.94 0.36 -12.49
C ASP A 64 6.28 1.10 -12.53
N GLY A 65 6.83 1.22 -13.75
CA GLY A 65 8.13 1.87 -13.97
C GLY A 65 9.36 1.12 -13.42
N SER A 66 9.21 -0.12 -12.94
CA SER A 66 10.29 -0.94 -12.38
C SER A 66 10.49 -2.25 -13.15
N ALA A 67 11.67 -2.88 -12.97
CA ALA A 67 11.91 -4.26 -13.38
C ALA A 67 11.43 -5.27 -12.33
N GLU A 68 11.15 -4.82 -11.11
CA GLU A 68 10.76 -5.62 -9.95
C GLU A 68 9.25 -5.88 -9.89
N TYR A 69 8.86 -6.80 -9.04
CA TYR A 69 7.48 -7.21 -8.79
C TYR A 69 7.14 -7.03 -7.31
N ALA A 70 5.87 -6.77 -7.04
CA ALA A 70 5.33 -6.79 -5.69
C ALA A 70 4.59 -8.10 -5.43
N GLY A 71 4.78 -8.68 -4.26
CA GLY A 71 4.06 -9.83 -3.76
C GLY A 71 3.53 -9.58 -2.35
N GLY A 72 2.72 -10.49 -1.81
CA GLY A 72 2.21 -10.45 -0.46
C GLY A 72 0.70 -10.40 -0.36
N TYR A 73 0.23 -10.40 0.88
CA TYR A 73 -1.20 -10.42 1.21
C TYR A 73 -1.97 -9.26 0.56
N ASP A 74 -1.45 -8.05 0.66
CA ASP A 74 -2.06 -6.84 0.09
C ASP A 74 -2.16 -6.92 -1.44
N VAL A 75 -1.15 -7.53 -2.09
CA VAL A 75 -1.16 -7.70 -3.55
C VAL A 75 -2.25 -8.69 -3.97
N GLU A 76 -2.47 -9.76 -3.21
CA GLU A 76 -3.56 -10.71 -3.48
C GLU A 76 -4.94 -10.06 -3.25
N ILE A 77 -5.10 -9.26 -2.20
CA ILE A 77 -6.32 -8.47 -1.98
C ILE A 77 -6.52 -7.46 -3.13
N ALA A 78 -5.45 -6.77 -3.56
CA ALA A 78 -5.53 -5.82 -4.67
C ALA A 78 -5.95 -6.46 -5.99
N LYS A 79 -5.49 -7.69 -6.29
CA LYS A 79 -5.94 -8.47 -7.45
C LYS A 79 -7.44 -8.73 -7.41
N LYS A 80 -7.94 -9.22 -6.27
CA LYS A 80 -9.37 -9.50 -6.10
C LYS A 80 -10.23 -8.25 -6.24
N VAL A 81 -9.76 -7.13 -5.69
CA VAL A 81 -10.45 -5.84 -5.83
C VAL A 81 -10.45 -5.39 -7.30
N ALA A 82 -9.30 -5.42 -7.98
CA ALA A 82 -9.20 -5.03 -9.39
C ALA A 82 -10.07 -5.91 -10.30
N GLU A 83 -10.06 -7.24 -10.09
CA GLU A 83 -10.89 -8.20 -10.80
C GLU A 83 -12.39 -7.91 -10.60
N GLY A 84 -12.81 -7.69 -9.34
CA GLY A 84 -14.19 -7.36 -9.01
C GLY A 84 -14.66 -6.02 -9.59
N LEU A 85 -13.74 -5.07 -9.77
CA LEU A 85 -14.00 -3.80 -10.44
C LEU A 85 -13.95 -3.92 -11.99
N GLY A 86 -13.52 -5.06 -12.55
CA GLY A 86 -13.30 -5.26 -13.97
C GLY A 86 -12.16 -4.41 -14.54
N LYS A 87 -11.13 -4.12 -13.73
CA LYS A 87 -10.00 -3.27 -14.08
C LYS A 87 -8.66 -4.03 -14.05
N GLU A 88 -7.68 -3.54 -14.80
CA GLU A 88 -6.30 -4.03 -14.76
C GLU A 88 -5.58 -3.45 -13.54
N LEU A 89 -4.97 -4.32 -12.71
CA LEU A 89 -4.20 -3.89 -11.54
C LEU A 89 -2.85 -3.30 -11.95
N VAL A 90 -2.57 -2.12 -11.43
CA VAL A 90 -1.26 -1.47 -11.54
C VAL A 90 -0.73 -1.19 -10.13
N ILE A 91 0.42 -1.75 -9.77
CA ILE A 91 1.07 -1.49 -8.49
C ILE A 91 2.02 -0.30 -8.62
N VAL A 92 1.80 0.71 -7.79
CA VAL A 92 2.63 1.91 -7.69
C VAL A 92 3.39 1.89 -6.37
N LYS A 93 4.67 1.51 -6.43
CA LYS A 93 5.54 1.53 -5.23
C LYS A 93 5.73 2.97 -4.77
N THR A 94 5.41 3.22 -3.51
CA THR A 94 5.45 4.56 -2.92
C THR A 94 5.86 4.41 -1.45
N GLU A 95 6.83 5.20 -1.01
CA GLU A 95 7.22 5.24 0.40
C GLU A 95 5.99 5.53 1.29
N TRP A 96 6.00 5.01 2.53
CA TRP A 96 4.85 5.07 3.44
C TRP A 96 4.23 6.47 3.54
N ASP A 97 5.05 7.48 3.82
CA ASP A 97 4.59 8.87 3.97
C ASP A 97 4.06 9.50 2.67
N GLY A 98 4.38 8.90 1.54
CA GLY A 98 3.92 9.32 0.22
C GLY A 98 2.56 8.76 -0.18
N LEU A 99 2.02 7.74 0.52
CA LEU A 99 0.80 7.03 0.11
C LEU A 99 -0.44 7.93 0.15
N VAL A 100 -0.71 8.60 1.27
CA VAL A 100 -1.86 9.51 1.40
C VAL A 100 -1.75 10.70 0.43
N PRO A 101 -0.60 11.38 0.29
CA PRO A 101 -0.40 12.38 -0.77
C PRO A 101 -0.62 11.86 -2.19
N ALA A 102 -0.16 10.64 -2.51
CA ALA A 102 -0.37 10.05 -3.82
C ALA A 102 -1.85 9.78 -4.11
N LEU A 103 -2.60 9.30 -3.10
CA LEU A 103 -4.03 9.06 -3.19
C LEU A 103 -4.81 10.38 -3.39
N THR A 104 -4.56 11.37 -2.56
CA THR A 104 -5.28 12.65 -2.61
C THR A 104 -5.01 13.44 -3.89
N SER A 105 -3.79 13.33 -4.45
CA SER A 105 -3.43 13.93 -5.75
C SER A 105 -3.97 13.15 -6.96
N GLY A 106 -4.48 11.92 -6.78
CA GLY A 106 -4.96 11.07 -7.86
C GLY A 106 -3.86 10.35 -8.64
N LYS A 107 -2.65 10.25 -8.08
CA LYS A 107 -1.56 9.43 -8.64
C LYS A 107 -1.87 7.93 -8.50
N ILE A 108 -2.59 7.55 -7.45
CA ILE A 108 -3.13 6.22 -7.19
C ILE A 108 -4.61 6.32 -6.90
N ASP A 109 -5.36 5.23 -7.12
CA ASP A 109 -6.81 5.14 -6.91
C ASP A 109 -7.14 4.60 -5.51
N ALA A 110 -6.25 3.78 -4.95
CA ALA A 110 -6.41 3.20 -3.62
C ALA A 110 -5.05 2.95 -2.94
N ILE A 111 -5.07 2.87 -1.61
CA ILE A 111 -3.97 2.38 -0.78
C ILE A 111 -4.37 0.99 -0.27
N ILE A 112 -3.58 -0.05 -0.60
CA ILE A 112 -3.70 -1.40 -0.04
C ILE A 112 -2.31 -1.79 0.44
N ALA A 113 -2.00 -1.45 1.70
CA ALA A 113 -0.64 -1.39 2.22
C ALA A 113 -0.53 -1.71 3.73
N GLY A 114 -1.39 -2.60 4.26
CA GLY A 114 -1.43 -2.84 5.69
C GLY A 114 -1.85 -1.60 6.49
N MET A 115 -2.67 -0.72 5.92
CA MET A 115 -2.98 0.59 6.51
C MET A 115 -4.19 0.52 7.43
N SER A 116 -4.02 0.92 8.71
CA SER A 116 -5.12 1.05 9.67
C SER A 116 -5.94 2.30 9.41
N PRO A 117 -7.30 2.20 9.51
CA PRO A 117 -8.22 3.33 9.37
C PRO A 117 -8.30 4.18 10.65
N THR A 118 -7.16 4.72 11.10
CA THR A 118 -7.12 5.56 12.31
C THR A 118 -7.98 6.82 12.15
N GLU A 119 -8.47 7.36 13.25
CA GLU A 119 -9.29 8.58 13.24
C GLU A 119 -8.58 9.75 12.55
N GLU A 120 -7.26 9.91 12.77
CA GLU A 120 -6.45 10.94 12.11
C GLU A 120 -6.48 10.79 10.58
N ARG A 121 -6.33 9.56 10.07
CA ARG A 121 -6.36 9.30 8.63
C ARG A 121 -7.74 9.50 8.03
N LYS A 122 -8.80 9.14 8.77
CA LYS A 122 -10.19 9.37 8.38
C LYS A 122 -10.55 10.85 8.20
N GLU A 123 -9.80 11.78 8.77
CA GLU A 123 -9.98 13.20 8.49
C GLU A 123 -9.66 13.55 7.02
N THR A 124 -8.71 12.85 6.41
CA THR A 124 -8.15 13.17 5.08
C THR A 124 -8.64 12.25 3.98
N ILE A 125 -8.80 10.96 4.26
CA ILE A 125 -9.18 9.92 3.30
C ILE A 125 -10.34 9.09 3.84
N ASP A 126 -11.03 8.35 2.97
CA ASP A 126 -12.04 7.37 3.37
C ASP A 126 -11.43 5.96 3.38
N PHE A 127 -12.12 5.02 4.01
CA PHE A 127 -11.70 3.63 4.11
C PHE A 127 -12.85 2.70 3.77
N SER A 128 -12.49 1.53 3.23
CA SER A 128 -13.40 0.40 3.08
C SER A 128 -13.71 -0.26 4.44
N ASP A 129 -14.54 -1.29 4.41
CA ASP A 129 -14.58 -2.29 5.47
C ASP A 129 -13.21 -2.98 5.60
N ASN A 130 -12.96 -3.57 6.78
CA ASN A 130 -11.67 -4.18 7.07
C ASN A 130 -11.44 -5.45 6.25
N TYR A 131 -10.26 -5.58 5.67
CA TYR A 131 -9.85 -6.82 5.02
C TYR A 131 -8.93 -7.69 5.88
N TYR A 132 -8.42 -7.14 7.01
CA TYR A 132 -7.65 -7.87 8.02
C TYR A 132 -7.80 -7.21 9.39
N THR A 133 -7.53 -7.98 10.46
CA THR A 133 -7.41 -7.48 11.83
C THR A 133 -6.25 -8.19 12.50
N SER A 134 -5.42 -7.45 13.22
CA SER A 134 -4.21 -7.96 13.84
C SER A 134 -4.06 -7.47 15.28
N ASN A 135 -3.11 -8.06 16.02
CA ASN A 135 -2.68 -7.61 17.33
C ASN A 135 -1.25 -7.07 17.25
N LEU A 136 -0.92 -6.15 18.16
CA LEU A 136 0.45 -5.63 18.26
C LEU A 136 1.35 -6.61 19.01
N VAL A 137 2.57 -6.71 18.51
CA VAL A 137 3.66 -7.51 19.07
C VAL A 137 4.94 -6.68 19.15
N MET A 138 5.95 -7.24 19.82
CA MET A 138 7.30 -6.72 19.75
C MET A 138 8.20 -7.71 19.02
N VAL A 139 9.02 -7.25 18.10
CA VAL A 139 10.08 -8.08 17.52
C VAL A 139 11.41 -7.70 18.18
N VAL A 140 12.10 -8.70 18.70
CA VAL A 140 13.37 -8.57 19.41
C VAL A 140 14.41 -9.52 18.83
N LYS A 141 15.69 -9.31 19.19
CA LYS A 141 16.76 -10.24 18.82
C LYS A 141 16.76 -11.43 19.78
N LYS A 142 16.97 -12.63 19.26
CA LYS A 142 17.13 -13.87 20.01
C LYS A 142 18.26 -13.75 21.04
N GLY A 143 18.03 -14.26 22.25
CA GLY A 143 18.96 -14.11 23.38
C GLY A 143 18.96 -12.72 24.01
N ASN A 144 18.11 -11.81 23.55
CA ASN A 144 17.87 -10.53 24.22
C ASN A 144 17.13 -10.77 25.54
N LYS A 145 17.44 -9.98 26.58
CA LYS A 145 16.79 -10.08 27.89
C LYS A 145 15.27 -9.89 27.87
N TYR A 146 14.73 -9.34 26.78
CA TYR A 146 13.30 -9.09 26.59
C TYR A 146 12.57 -10.22 25.82
N GLU A 147 13.28 -11.28 25.38
CA GLU A 147 12.71 -12.39 24.62
C GLU A 147 11.56 -13.12 25.39
N GLY A 148 11.66 -13.19 26.72
CA GLY A 148 10.65 -13.82 27.58
C GLY A 148 9.64 -12.84 28.21
N ALA A 149 9.52 -11.62 27.68
CA ALA A 149 8.59 -10.63 28.22
C ALA A 149 7.13 -11.08 28.00
N THR A 150 6.28 -10.89 29.02
CA THR A 150 4.85 -11.21 28.97
C THR A 150 3.96 -9.97 29.06
N SER A 151 4.55 -8.84 29.46
CA SER A 151 3.90 -7.54 29.51
C SER A 151 4.73 -6.49 28.77
N ILE A 152 4.07 -5.51 28.19
CA ILE A 152 4.77 -4.36 27.60
C ILE A 152 5.63 -3.63 28.63
N GLN A 153 5.30 -3.72 29.93
CA GLN A 153 6.05 -3.06 30.99
C GLN A 153 7.42 -3.69 31.28
N ASP A 154 7.63 -4.95 30.82
CA ASP A 154 8.93 -5.62 30.89
C ASP A 154 9.98 -4.93 30.03
N PHE A 155 9.56 -4.13 29.05
CA PHE A 155 10.41 -3.30 28.17
C PHE A 155 10.87 -1.98 28.81
N LYS A 156 10.72 -1.81 30.13
CA LYS A 156 11.27 -0.65 30.83
C LYS A 156 12.79 -0.53 30.58
N GLY A 157 13.22 0.63 30.09
CA GLY A 157 14.63 0.92 29.75
C GLY A 157 15.10 0.28 28.44
N ALA A 158 14.22 -0.43 27.70
CA ALA A 158 14.54 -0.93 26.38
C ALA A 158 14.56 0.23 25.36
N LYS A 159 15.46 0.12 24.39
CA LYS A 159 15.50 0.99 23.22
C LYS A 159 14.48 0.50 22.20
N VAL A 160 13.34 1.16 22.12
CA VAL A 160 12.21 0.72 21.27
C VAL A 160 11.90 1.77 20.21
N THR A 161 11.59 1.32 19.01
CA THR A 161 11.10 2.15 17.91
C THR A 161 9.90 1.52 17.22
N ALA A 162 9.35 2.21 16.24
CA ALA A 162 8.39 1.72 15.26
C ALA A 162 8.47 2.58 13.99
N GLN A 163 7.64 2.25 13.01
CA GLN A 163 7.60 2.99 11.76
C GLN A 163 7.03 4.39 11.96
N LEU A 164 7.62 5.35 11.25
CA LEU A 164 7.23 6.75 11.25
C LEU A 164 5.77 6.91 10.80
N ASN A 165 5.05 7.87 11.37
CA ASN A 165 3.66 8.20 11.05
C ASN A 165 2.69 7.00 11.15
N THR A 166 2.96 6.12 12.14
CA THR A 166 2.07 5.02 12.50
C THR A 166 1.67 5.09 13.97
N PHE A 167 0.50 4.53 14.28
CA PHE A 167 0.06 4.37 15.67
C PHE A 167 0.99 3.42 16.46
N HIS A 168 1.71 2.52 15.78
CA HIS A 168 2.75 1.67 16.39
C HIS A 168 3.79 2.48 17.15
N TYR A 169 4.18 3.64 16.60
CA TYR A 169 5.12 4.52 17.27
C TYR A 169 4.49 5.23 18.47
N SER A 170 3.22 5.59 18.39
CA SER A 170 2.51 6.28 19.48
C SER A 170 2.29 5.36 20.69
N VAL A 171 1.97 4.09 20.48
CA VAL A 171 1.72 3.15 21.60
C VAL A 171 2.95 2.85 22.45
N ILE A 172 4.17 3.12 21.94
CA ILE A 172 5.41 2.97 22.72
C ILE A 172 5.36 3.80 24.02
N ASP A 173 4.65 4.92 24.03
CA ASP A 173 4.50 5.77 25.20
C ASP A 173 3.73 5.10 26.36
N GLN A 174 3.07 3.97 26.11
CA GLN A 174 2.43 3.17 27.16
C GLN A 174 3.45 2.36 27.99
N ILE A 175 4.69 2.20 27.52
CA ILE A 175 5.76 1.50 28.23
C ILE A 175 6.45 2.49 29.17
N LYS A 176 6.25 2.32 30.47
CA LYS A 176 6.81 3.25 31.48
C LYS A 176 8.34 3.18 31.51
N GLY A 177 8.99 4.33 31.23
CA GLY A 177 10.46 4.43 31.29
C GLY A 177 11.19 3.72 30.16
N VAL A 178 10.54 3.50 29.03
CA VAL A 178 11.17 3.05 27.78
C VAL A 178 12.17 4.11 27.28
N ASP A 179 13.23 3.66 26.62
CA ASP A 179 14.11 4.54 25.82
C ASP A 179 13.56 4.56 24.37
N LYS A 180 12.53 5.39 24.16
CA LYS A 180 11.88 5.55 22.85
C LYS A 180 12.85 6.17 21.87
N LYS A 181 13.25 5.40 20.85
CA LYS A 181 14.15 5.86 19.78
C LYS A 181 13.35 6.57 18.70
N THR A 182 14.04 7.36 17.88
CA THR A 182 13.45 8.02 16.71
C THR A 182 12.75 7.01 15.82
N ALA A 183 11.55 7.33 15.37
CA ALA A 183 10.81 6.52 14.40
C ALA A 183 11.63 6.30 13.11
N MET A 184 11.45 5.17 12.46
CA MET A 184 12.18 4.79 11.25
C MET A 184 11.23 4.71 10.05
N ASP A 185 11.78 4.90 8.85
CA ASP A 185 10.97 5.05 7.64
C ASP A 185 10.23 3.75 7.25
N ASN A 186 10.86 2.57 7.49
CA ASN A 186 10.34 1.29 7.05
C ASN A 186 10.87 0.11 7.87
N PHE A 187 10.26 -1.06 7.69
CA PHE A 187 10.63 -2.30 8.38
C PHE A 187 12.05 -2.78 8.08
N PRO A 188 12.57 -2.73 6.84
CA PRO A 188 13.98 -3.04 6.58
C PRO A 188 14.96 -2.22 7.42
N ALA A 189 14.72 -0.92 7.58
CA ALA A 189 15.56 -0.05 8.41
C ALA A 189 15.51 -0.45 9.90
N MET A 190 14.33 -0.79 10.41
CA MET A 190 14.16 -1.27 11.80
C MET A 190 14.89 -2.60 12.03
N ARG A 191 14.83 -3.53 11.07
CA ARG A 191 15.54 -4.81 11.16
C ARG A 191 17.06 -4.62 11.17
N VAL A 192 17.61 -3.72 10.35
CA VAL A 192 19.04 -3.35 10.38
C VAL A 192 19.42 -2.75 11.73
N ALA A 193 18.60 -1.86 12.29
CA ALA A 193 18.82 -1.26 13.58
C ALA A 193 18.78 -2.28 14.73
N LEU A 194 17.87 -3.27 14.66
CA LEU A 194 17.79 -4.37 15.61
C LEU A 194 19.03 -5.27 15.54
N GLU A 195 19.47 -5.65 14.33
CA GLU A 195 20.68 -6.47 14.14
C GLU A 195 21.93 -5.79 14.68
N SER A 196 22.06 -4.48 14.46
CA SER A 196 23.22 -3.70 14.91
C SER A 196 23.17 -3.31 16.41
N GLY A 197 22.06 -3.61 17.12
CA GLY A 197 21.89 -3.27 18.55
C GLY A 197 21.64 -1.80 18.81
N ILE A 198 21.29 -1.01 17.80
CA ILE A 198 20.84 0.38 17.93
C ILE A 198 19.52 0.41 18.68
N ILE A 199 18.65 -0.57 18.44
CA ILE A 199 17.40 -0.81 19.16
C ILE A 199 17.40 -2.19 19.81
N ASP A 200 16.59 -2.37 20.85
CA ASP A 200 16.35 -3.67 21.51
C ASP A 200 15.11 -4.36 20.97
N GLY A 201 14.20 -3.60 20.35
CA GLY A 201 12.99 -4.11 19.75
C GLY A 201 12.23 -3.04 18.96
N TYR A 202 11.31 -3.49 18.09
CA TYR A 202 10.37 -2.61 17.40
C TYR A 202 8.95 -3.15 17.51
N VAL A 203 7.98 -2.21 17.60
CA VAL A 203 6.55 -2.56 17.62
C VAL A 203 6.10 -2.89 16.20
N SER A 204 5.35 -3.95 16.06
CA SER A 204 4.78 -4.41 14.80
C SER A 204 3.44 -5.12 15.03
N GLU A 205 2.86 -5.62 13.95
CA GLU A 205 1.70 -6.48 13.97
C GLU A 205 2.10 -7.96 13.94
N ARG A 206 1.23 -8.81 14.48
CA ARG A 206 1.50 -10.24 14.59
C ARG A 206 1.93 -10.91 13.28
N PRO A 207 1.29 -10.68 12.11
CA PRO A 207 1.74 -11.29 10.85
C PRO A 207 3.19 -10.94 10.49
N GLU A 208 3.59 -9.67 10.68
CA GLU A 208 4.98 -9.26 10.45
C GLU A 208 5.94 -9.90 11.45
N GLY A 209 5.57 -9.96 12.74
CA GLY A 209 6.38 -10.63 13.75
C GLY A 209 6.60 -12.11 13.45
N VAL A 210 5.57 -12.85 13.01
CA VAL A 210 5.67 -14.23 12.53
C VAL A 210 6.58 -14.30 11.30
N SER A 211 6.36 -13.41 10.34
CA SER A 211 7.13 -13.32 9.11
C SER A 211 8.62 -13.04 9.38
N ALA A 212 8.92 -12.07 10.22
CA ALA A 212 10.28 -11.72 10.60
C ALA A 212 11.02 -12.89 11.26
N SER A 213 10.35 -13.57 12.20
CA SER A 213 10.92 -14.74 12.91
C SER A 213 11.09 -15.95 11.99
N ALA A 214 10.22 -16.14 11.00
CA ALA A 214 10.34 -17.20 10.00
C ALA A 214 11.47 -16.94 9.00
N ALA A 215 11.68 -15.66 8.63
CA ALA A 215 12.69 -15.25 7.66
C ALA A 215 14.12 -15.20 8.27
N ASN A 216 14.24 -14.98 9.58
CA ASN A 216 15.52 -14.87 10.27
C ASN A 216 15.45 -15.49 11.65
N GLU A 217 16.19 -16.59 11.88
CA GLU A 217 16.24 -17.31 13.15
C GLU A 217 16.79 -16.48 14.34
N ASN A 218 17.39 -15.31 14.06
CA ASN A 218 17.85 -14.38 15.09
C ASN A 218 16.74 -13.46 15.61
N TYR A 219 15.55 -13.49 15.03
CA TYR A 219 14.42 -12.70 15.50
C TYR A 219 13.42 -13.53 16.28
N VAL A 220 12.85 -12.93 17.29
CA VAL A 220 11.79 -13.50 18.10
C VAL A 220 10.64 -12.52 18.17
N MET A 221 9.45 -13.00 17.82
CA MET A 221 8.22 -12.30 18.09
C MET A 221 7.81 -12.51 19.55
N VAL A 222 7.59 -11.42 20.27
CA VAL A 222 7.09 -11.42 21.64
C VAL A 222 5.62 -11.04 21.62
N GLU A 223 4.75 -11.96 21.98
CA GLU A 223 3.33 -11.73 22.22
C GLU A 223 3.11 -11.43 23.71
N PHE A 224 2.12 -10.62 24.01
CA PHE A 224 1.87 -10.14 25.37
C PHE A 224 0.58 -10.71 25.95
N GLU A 225 0.60 -11.11 27.21
CA GLU A 225 -0.61 -11.35 28.01
C GLU A 225 -1.25 -10.00 28.38
N GLU A 226 -0.41 -9.00 28.73
CA GLU A 226 -0.79 -7.61 28.94
C GLU A 226 -0.16 -6.74 27.87
N GLY A 227 -0.85 -6.60 26.74
CA GLY A 227 -0.40 -5.88 25.55
C GLY A 227 -0.71 -4.38 25.55
N PHE A 228 -0.48 -3.78 24.40
CA PHE A 228 -0.83 -2.38 24.14
C PHE A 228 -2.35 -2.18 24.14
N LYS A 229 -2.80 -1.04 24.69
CA LYS A 229 -4.18 -0.59 24.56
C LYS A 229 -4.34 0.09 23.20
N THR A 230 -5.25 -0.42 22.39
CA THR A 230 -5.56 0.05 21.05
C THR A 230 -7.07 0.18 20.87
N SER A 231 -7.50 0.98 19.92
CA SER A 231 -8.88 0.96 19.43
C SER A 231 -9.07 -0.19 18.43
N ALA A 232 -10.30 -0.49 18.08
CA ALA A 232 -10.60 -1.46 17.03
C ALA A 232 -10.07 -0.99 15.67
N ASP A 233 -10.10 0.30 15.40
CA ASP A 233 -9.61 0.91 14.16
C ASP A 233 -8.07 0.87 14.06
N ASP A 234 -7.36 0.95 15.19
CA ASP A 234 -5.90 0.85 15.18
C ASP A 234 -5.42 -0.54 14.73
N THR A 235 -6.14 -1.59 15.13
CA THR A 235 -5.79 -2.99 14.82
C THR A 235 -6.45 -3.53 13.55
N ALA A 236 -7.35 -2.75 12.95
CA ALA A 236 -7.96 -3.05 11.67
C ALA A 236 -7.06 -2.62 10.50
N ILE A 237 -7.20 -3.29 9.36
CA ILE A 237 -6.53 -2.94 8.12
C ILE A 237 -7.59 -2.84 7.02
N ALA A 238 -7.61 -1.70 6.32
CA ALA A 238 -8.63 -1.37 5.32
C ALA A 238 -8.03 -0.72 4.07
N VAL A 239 -8.78 -0.71 2.99
CA VAL A 239 -8.40 -0.04 1.75
C VAL A 239 -8.61 1.46 1.93
N GLY A 240 -7.53 2.25 1.80
CA GLY A 240 -7.61 3.70 1.80
C GLY A 240 -8.08 4.23 0.44
N LEU A 241 -9.07 5.13 0.46
CA LEU A 241 -9.72 5.69 -0.71
C LEU A 241 -9.78 7.21 -0.63
N LYS A 242 -9.82 7.87 -1.77
CA LYS A 242 -10.02 9.32 -1.79
C LYS A 242 -11.34 9.69 -1.12
N LYS A 243 -11.35 10.79 -0.38
CA LYS A 243 -12.54 11.28 0.32
C LYS A 243 -13.71 11.44 -0.63
N GLY A 244 -14.85 10.82 -0.28
CA GLY A 244 -16.06 10.79 -1.13
C GLY A 244 -15.94 9.91 -2.37
N SER A 245 -15.08 8.90 -2.36
CA SER A 245 -14.92 7.96 -3.49
C SER A 245 -16.19 7.14 -3.72
N ASP A 246 -16.61 7.01 -4.96
CA ASP A 246 -17.69 6.14 -5.41
C ASP A 246 -17.30 4.65 -5.48
N LEU A 247 -16.02 4.34 -5.23
CA LEU A 247 -15.52 2.97 -5.19
C LEU A 247 -15.75 2.28 -3.84
N THR A 248 -16.02 3.02 -2.76
CA THR A 248 -16.09 2.48 -1.40
C THR A 248 -17.09 1.33 -1.29
N ASP A 249 -18.34 1.55 -1.73
CA ASP A 249 -19.39 0.53 -1.64
C ASP A 249 -19.08 -0.71 -2.49
N LYS A 250 -18.54 -0.50 -3.69
CA LYS A 250 -18.15 -1.60 -4.59
C LYS A 250 -17.00 -2.43 -4.00
N ILE A 251 -16.01 -1.77 -3.41
CA ILE A 251 -14.88 -2.46 -2.75
C ILE A 251 -15.38 -3.22 -1.54
N ASN A 252 -16.29 -2.66 -0.73
CA ASN A 252 -16.89 -3.36 0.39
C ASN A 252 -17.66 -4.62 -0.05
N GLU A 253 -18.43 -4.54 -1.15
CA GLU A 253 -19.10 -5.70 -1.73
C GLU A 253 -18.10 -6.78 -2.14
N ILE A 254 -17.00 -6.41 -2.82
CA ILE A 254 -15.95 -7.36 -3.23
C ILE A 254 -15.28 -7.98 -2.00
N LEU A 255 -14.90 -7.17 -1.00
CA LEU A 255 -14.26 -7.65 0.22
C LEU A 255 -15.17 -8.59 1.02
N SER A 256 -16.47 -8.32 1.07
CA SER A 256 -17.44 -9.19 1.75
C SER A 256 -17.57 -10.57 1.08
N GLY A 257 -17.25 -10.67 -0.20
CA GLY A 257 -17.21 -11.93 -0.95
C GLY A 257 -15.98 -12.80 -0.67
N ILE A 258 -14.96 -12.27 0.02
CA ILE A 258 -13.74 -13.04 0.39
C ILE A 258 -13.98 -13.67 1.76
N ALA A 259 -14.15 -14.99 1.81
CA ALA A 259 -14.38 -15.74 3.04
C ALA A 259 -13.19 -15.60 4.02
N GLU A 260 -13.45 -15.72 5.32
CA GLU A 260 -12.43 -15.63 6.37
C GLU A 260 -11.34 -16.72 6.20
N GLU A 261 -11.74 -17.93 5.84
CA GLU A 261 -10.83 -19.04 5.57
C GLU A 261 -9.90 -18.72 4.39
N GLU A 262 -10.42 -18.05 3.37
CA GLU A 262 -9.64 -17.63 2.21
C GLU A 262 -8.64 -16.53 2.60
N ARG A 263 -9.05 -15.54 3.39
CA ARG A 263 -8.16 -14.49 3.92
C ARG A 263 -7.03 -15.08 4.75
N THR A 264 -7.34 -16.05 5.61
CA THR A 264 -6.36 -16.78 6.40
C THR A 264 -5.38 -17.53 5.50
N SER A 265 -5.87 -18.27 4.51
CA SER A 265 -5.02 -19.01 3.56
C SER A 265 -4.09 -18.08 2.78
N ILE A 266 -4.58 -16.92 2.31
CA ILE A 266 -3.74 -15.93 1.61
C ILE A 266 -2.63 -15.41 2.54
N MET A 267 -2.92 -15.15 3.81
CA MET A 267 -1.92 -14.69 4.77
C MET A 267 -0.88 -15.78 5.06
N ASP A 268 -1.30 -17.01 5.27
CA ASP A 268 -0.41 -18.14 5.49
C ASP A 268 0.52 -18.39 4.29
N ASP A 269 -0.02 -18.30 3.08
CA ASP A 269 0.76 -18.38 1.84
C ASP A 269 1.74 -17.21 1.71
N ALA A 270 1.34 -16.00 2.09
CA ALA A 270 2.21 -14.83 2.08
C ALA A 270 3.39 -15.02 3.05
N ILE A 271 3.14 -15.47 4.28
CA ILE A 271 4.18 -15.77 5.29
C ILE A 271 5.16 -16.82 4.75
N LYS A 272 4.65 -17.89 4.12
CA LYS A 272 5.44 -18.99 3.59
C LYS A 272 6.30 -18.60 2.38
N ASN A 273 5.77 -17.78 1.48
CA ASN A 273 6.34 -17.48 0.17
C ASN A 273 7.13 -16.17 0.12
N GLN A 274 7.20 -15.43 1.24
CA GLN A 274 7.97 -14.20 1.28
C GLN A 274 9.45 -14.45 0.95
N PRO A 275 10.15 -13.51 0.30
CA PRO A 275 11.59 -13.62 0.13
C PRO A 275 12.26 -13.73 1.50
N ALA A 276 13.15 -14.69 1.67
CA ALA A 276 13.95 -14.76 2.88
C ALA A 276 14.63 -13.40 3.11
N ALA A 277 14.57 -12.91 4.32
CA ALA A 277 15.33 -11.72 4.68
C ALA A 277 16.82 -12.02 4.46
N LYS A 278 17.38 -11.40 3.41
CA LYS A 278 18.83 -11.54 3.07
C LYS A 278 19.63 -10.58 3.92
#